data_5aa4230ed5908c491f83351b11b078e3
#
_entry.id   5aa4230ed5908c491f83351b11b078e3
#
_cell.length_a   1.000
_cell.length_b   1.000
_cell.length_c   1.000
_cell.angle_alpha   90.00
_cell.angle_beta   90.00
_cell.angle_gamma   90.00
#
_symmetry.space_group_name_H-M   'P 1'
#
loop_
_entity.id
_entity.type
_entity.pdbx_description
1 polymer ?
#
loop_
_entity_poly.entity_id
_entity_poly.type
_entity_poly.pdbx_seq_one_letter_code
_entity_poly.pdbx_strand_id
1 'polypeptide(L)'
;MNTCDICIEETCKGKHDCHCSTCKLASQCPRFLHPTVRITNRCTQSCSHCCFESSPKSDIMMSIDKAKEIALFFRNNEIKSVNLMGGEFFCNPSWYEILDILLSEVISARLVTNGDWANNEEVKSKLSLLISKYSNVIRFGISKDRWHTNKNVDSAASFLESQGAKYHITEPKEATDSSIVPIGRSFLQGSFYSMMGCYCHNPANKYSFLIDEEGYIYKCPFGVWEYANVSDYLNGGFSVKFKEFNKKFYDIFIMSCASCIRGAEIENSFVKV
;
A
#
# COMPACT_ATOMS: atom_id res chain seq x y z
N MET A 1 -7.59 25.19 0.71
CA MET A 1 -7.43 24.64 -0.66
C MET A 1 -5.94 24.68 -0.96
N ASN A 2 -5.27 23.56 -0.82
CA ASN A 2 -3.85 23.51 -1.20
C ASN A 2 -3.75 22.98 -2.62
N THR A 3 -3.79 23.89 -3.58
CA THR A 3 -3.37 23.62 -4.95
C THR A 3 -1.92 23.20 -4.93
N CYS A 4 -1.57 22.20 -5.72
CA CYS A 4 -0.19 21.84 -5.96
C CYS A 4 0.48 23.02 -6.66
N ASP A 5 1.44 23.67 -6.01
CA ASP A 5 2.12 24.86 -6.57
C ASP A 5 2.86 24.57 -7.89
N ILE A 6 3.01 23.29 -8.23
CA ILE A 6 3.57 22.82 -9.52
C ILE A 6 2.46 22.59 -10.56
N CYS A 7 1.20 22.41 -10.14
CA CYS A 7 0.04 22.27 -11.02
C CYS A 7 -0.70 23.60 -11.21
N ILE A 8 0.02 24.70 -11.39
CA ILE A 8 -0.54 26.06 -11.60
C ILE A 8 -1.16 26.20 -12.97
N GLU A 9 -0.90 25.30 -13.91
CA GLU A 9 -1.52 25.37 -15.23
C GLU A 9 -2.91 24.73 -15.25
N GLU A 10 -3.83 25.38 -15.95
CA GLU A 10 -5.27 25.16 -16.11
C GLU A 10 -5.71 23.73 -16.48
N THR A 11 -4.79 22.82 -16.70
CA THR A 11 -5.06 21.43 -17.08
C THR A 11 -5.37 20.51 -15.90
N CYS A 12 -4.98 20.87 -14.70
CA CYS A 12 -5.38 20.19 -13.47
C CYS A 12 -6.64 20.83 -12.88
N LYS A 13 -7.76 20.70 -13.56
CA LYS A 13 -9.07 21.22 -13.13
C LYS A 13 -9.47 20.64 -11.77
N GLY A 14 -8.82 21.06 -10.68
CA GLY A 14 -9.34 21.00 -9.32
C GLY A 14 -9.89 19.66 -8.80
N LYS A 15 -9.75 18.58 -9.54
CA LYS A 15 -10.14 17.24 -9.08
C LYS A 15 -9.02 16.70 -8.18
N HIS A 16 -9.26 16.76 -6.91
CA HIS A 16 -8.36 16.42 -5.81
C HIS A 16 -7.89 14.96 -5.74
N ASP A 17 -8.18 14.14 -6.72
CA ASP A 17 -7.63 12.82 -6.87
C ASP A 17 -6.44 12.90 -7.82
N CYS A 18 -5.25 13.11 -7.26
CA CYS A 18 -3.99 13.07 -8.00
C CYS A 18 -3.65 11.65 -8.51
N HIS A 19 -4.62 10.93 -9.02
CA HIS A 19 -4.44 9.79 -9.91
C HIS A 19 -4.33 10.26 -11.36
N CYS A 20 -3.71 11.40 -11.58
CA CYS A 20 -3.56 11.95 -12.91
C CYS A 20 -2.45 11.21 -13.66
N SER A 21 -2.78 10.03 -14.18
CA SER A 21 -1.94 9.29 -15.13
C SER A 21 -1.61 10.11 -16.39
N THR A 22 -2.32 11.22 -16.60
CA THR A 22 -2.18 12.11 -17.75
C THR A 22 -1.37 13.38 -17.46
N CYS A 23 -0.94 13.61 -16.21
CA CYS A 23 -0.16 14.79 -15.86
C CYS A 23 1.25 14.71 -16.46
N LYS A 24 1.56 15.61 -17.41
CA LYS A 24 2.89 15.71 -18.03
C LYS A 24 4.01 16.03 -17.03
N LEU A 25 3.65 16.62 -15.88
CA LEU A 25 4.59 16.95 -14.79
C LEU A 25 4.63 15.86 -13.72
N ALA A 26 3.97 14.73 -13.94
CA ALA A 26 3.91 13.60 -13.02
C ALA A 26 5.31 13.20 -12.53
N SER A 27 6.29 13.16 -13.41
CA SER A 27 7.68 12.78 -13.07
C SER A 27 8.43 13.77 -12.16
N GLN A 28 7.90 14.98 -11.99
CA GLN A 28 8.52 16.04 -11.21
C GLN A 28 7.78 16.31 -9.89
N CYS A 29 6.57 15.77 -9.73
CA CYS A 29 5.75 16.01 -8.56
C CYS A 29 6.18 15.09 -7.40
N PRO A 30 6.66 15.61 -6.26
CA PRO A 30 7.01 14.78 -5.09
C PRO A 30 5.81 14.01 -4.53
N ARG A 31 4.58 14.43 -4.82
CA ARG A 31 3.34 13.73 -4.45
C ARG A 31 3.14 12.39 -5.16
N PHE A 32 3.97 12.07 -6.14
CA PHE A 32 3.93 10.78 -6.85
C PHE A 32 4.55 9.62 -6.08
N LEU A 33 5.34 9.90 -5.06
CA LEU A 33 5.75 8.85 -4.16
C LEU A 33 4.51 8.40 -3.37
N HIS A 34 4.09 7.18 -3.64
CA HIS A 34 2.87 6.61 -3.08
C HIS A 34 3.18 5.24 -2.49
N PRO A 35 3.78 5.22 -1.29
CA PRO A 35 4.08 3.96 -0.63
C PRO A 35 2.81 3.23 -0.22
N THR A 36 2.92 1.91 -0.21
CA THR A 36 2.07 1.03 0.58
C THR A 36 2.84 0.67 1.84
N VAL A 37 2.28 0.94 3.01
CA VAL A 37 2.87 0.55 4.31
C VAL A 37 2.09 -0.64 4.84
N ARG A 38 2.81 -1.72 5.07
CA ARG A 38 2.27 -2.92 5.71
C ARG A 38 2.67 -2.90 7.18
N ILE A 39 1.68 -2.86 8.09
CA ILE A 39 1.94 -2.74 9.52
C ILE A 39 1.92 -4.08 10.26
N THR A 40 1.48 -5.14 9.60
CA THR A 40 1.48 -6.50 10.14
C THR A 40 1.31 -7.52 9.04
N ASN A 41 1.91 -8.68 9.20
CA ASN A 41 1.62 -9.85 8.37
C ASN A 41 0.57 -10.79 9.01
N ARG A 42 0.09 -10.48 10.24
CA ARG A 42 -1.04 -11.20 10.83
C ARG A 42 -2.33 -10.82 10.11
N CYS A 43 -3.17 -11.83 9.85
CA CYS A 43 -4.48 -11.66 9.24
C CYS A 43 -5.49 -12.55 9.96
N THR A 44 -6.75 -12.17 9.97
CA THR A 44 -7.85 -13.03 10.43
C THR A 44 -8.09 -14.21 9.49
N GLN A 45 -7.57 -14.15 8.27
CA GLN A 45 -7.81 -15.11 7.20
C GLN A 45 -6.52 -15.69 6.64
N SER A 46 -6.64 -16.78 5.87
CA SER A 46 -5.54 -17.43 5.12
C SER A 46 -5.94 -17.60 3.66
N CYS A 47 -6.30 -16.49 3.00
CA CYS A 47 -6.80 -16.48 1.62
C CYS A 47 -5.79 -17.11 0.66
N SER A 48 -6.29 -17.94 -0.25
CA SER A 48 -5.46 -18.68 -1.21
C SER A 48 -4.69 -17.79 -2.19
N HIS A 49 -5.22 -16.60 -2.48
CA HIS A 49 -4.62 -15.63 -3.40
C HIS A 49 -3.68 -14.61 -2.71
N CYS A 50 -3.45 -14.75 -1.40
CA CYS A 50 -2.68 -13.75 -0.65
C CYS A 50 -1.23 -13.65 -1.14
N CYS A 51 -0.87 -12.47 -1.65
CA CYS A 51 0.48 -12.18 -2.14
C CYS A 51 1.53 -12.05 -1.02
N PHE A 52 1.12 -11.83 0.23
CA PHE A 52 2.00 -11.68 1.40
C PHE A 52 2.04 -12.93 2.30
N GLU A 53 1.33 -13.98 1.94
CA GLU A 53 1.21 -15.21 2.75
C GLU A 53 0.69 -14.95 4.18
N SER A 54 -0.02 -13.86 4.36
CA SER A 54 -0.56 -13.45 5.67
C SER A 54 -1.48 -14.50 6.24
N SER A 55 -1.41 -14.69 7.55
CA SER A 55 -2.20 -15.72 8.24
C SER A 55 -2.44 -15.36 9.71
N PRO A 56 -3.39 -16.05 10.39
CA PRO A 56 -3.60 -15.86 11.83
C PRO A 56 -2.39 -16.26 12.70
N LYS A 57 -1.47 -17.04 12.15
CA LYS A 57 -0.29 -17.54 12.87
C LYS A 57 0.93 -16.61 12.77
N SER A 58 0.88 -15.60 11.91
CA SER A 58 1.99 -14.65 11.80
C SER A 58 2.07 -13.76 13.04
N ASP A 59 3.27 -13.51 13.51
CA ASP A 59 3.58 -12.60 14.62
C ASP A 59 4.40 -11.37 14.18
N ILE A 60 4.61 -11.21 12.88
CA ILE A 60 5.33 -10.07 12.31
C ILE A 60 4.45 -8.83 12.40
N MET A 61 4.92 -7.83 13.17
CA MET A 61 4.16 -6.61 13.48
C MET A 61 5.09 -5.40 13.56
N MET A 62 4.65 -4.29 12.99
CA MET A 62 5.30 -3.00 13.15
C MET A 62 5.20 -2.52 14.59
N SER A 63 6.30 -2.03 15.13
CA SER A 63 6.31 -1.34 16.41
C SER A 63 5.92 0.14 16.27
N ILE A 64 5.50 0.77 17.38
CA ILE A 64 5.23 2.21 17.43
C ILE A 64 6.48 3.01 17.05
N ASP A 65 7.66 2.59 17.49
CA ASP A 65 8.90 3.30 17.18
C ASP A 65 9.26 3.21 15.69
N LYS A 66 9.02 2.07 15.05
CA LYS A 66 9.16 1.96 13.61
C LYS A 66 8.15 2.84 12.85
N ALA A 67 6.93 2.96 13.34
CA ALA A 67 5.95 3.89 12.76
C ALA A 67 6.41 5.35 12.86
N LYS A 68 7.06 5.76 13.96
CA LYS A 68 7.65 7.09 14.10
C LYS A 68 8.81 7.32 13.11
N GLU A 69 9.66 6.32 12.90
CA GLU A 69 10.72 6.41 11.86
C GLU A 69 10.11 6.60 10.47
N ILE A 70 9.08 5.83 10.12
CA ILE A 70 8.38 5.95 8.84
C ILE A 70 7.71 7.33 8.70
N ALA A 71 7.11 7.83 9.76
CA ALA A 71 6.52 9.18 9.78
C ALA A 71 7.58 10.27 9.54
N LEU A 72 8.75 10.16 10.18
CA LEU A 72 9.88 11.05 9.94
C LEU A 72 10.40 10.94 8.49
N PHE A 73 10.51 9.73 7.98
CA PHE A 73 10.84 9.47 6.57
C PHE A 73 9.84 10.14 5.63
N PHE A 74 8.52 10.06 5.90
CA PHE A 74 7.50 10.74 5.11
C PHE A 74 7.67 12.24 5.11
N ARG A 75 7.85 12.84 6.29
CA ARG A 75 8.06 14.27 6.46
C ARG A 75 9.25 14.77 5.67
N ASN A 76 10.41 14.13 5.83
CA ASN A 76 11.68 14.60 5.28
C ASN A 76 11.84 14.29 3.79
N ASN A 77 11.01 13.40 3.25
CA ASN A 77 10.98 13.08 1.81
C ASN A 77 9.69 13.55 1.11
N GLU A 78 8.91 14.42 1.78
CA GLU A 78 7.70 15.05 1.25
C GLU A 78 6.64 14.05 0.74
N ILE A 79 6.57 12.86 1.37
CA ILE A 79 5.58 11.86 1.04
C ILE A 79 4.24 12.30 1.63
N LYS A 80 3.27 12.59 0.78
CA LYS A 80 1.97 13.16 1.17
C LYS A 80 0.79 12.22 0.98
N SER A 81 1.02 11.05 0.39
CA SER A 81 -0.04 10.08 0.12
C SER A 81 0.45 8.67 0.41
N VAL A 82 -0.39 7.84 1.02
CA VAL A 82 -0.01 6.49 1.45
C VAL A 82 -1.18 5.51 1.31
N ASN A 83 -0.90 4.27 0.93
CA ASN A 83 -1.77 3.15 1.21
C ASN A 83 -1.33 2.47 2.50
N LEU A 84 -2.26 2.16 3.36
CA LEU A 84 -2.06 1.47 4.64
C LEU A 84 -2.72 0.10 4.56
N MET A 85 -1.98 -0.92 4.92
CA MET A 85 -2.48 -2.29 4.90
C MET A 85 -1.75 -3.16 5.93
N GLY A 86 -2.19 -4.40 6.02
CA GLY A 86 -1.51 -5.46 6.73
C GLY A 86 -1.80 -6.79 6.04
N GLY A 87 -1.68 -7.89 6.73
CA GLY A 87 -2.55 -9.02 6.46
C GLY A 87 -4.00 -8.58 6.71
N GLU A 88 -4.34 -8.31 7.97
CA GLU A 88 -5.44 -7.43 8.33
C GLU A 88 -4.92 -6.33 9.25
N PHE A 89 -5.15 -5.07 8.86
CA PHE A 89 -4.58 -3.90 9.53
C PHE A 89 -4.84 -3.89 11.04
N PHE A 90 -6.07 -4.22 11.44
CA PHE A 90 -6.52 -4.20 12.82
C PHE A 90 -6.01 -5.40 13.67
N CYS A 91 -5.24 -6.30 13.09
CA CYS A 91 -4.58 -7.37 13.82
C CYS A 91 -3.29 -6.93 14.52
N ASN A 92 -2.72 -5.75 14.20
CA ASN A 92 -1.64 -5.18 14.99
C ASN A 92 -2.22 -4.57 16.27
N PRO A 93 -1.81 -4.98 17.48
CA PRO A 93 -2.38 -4.45 18.72
C PRO A 93 -2.18 -2.94 18.90
N SER A 94 -1.15 -2.37 18.27
CA SER A 94 -0.84 -0.92 18.30
C SER A 94 -1.37 -0.18 17.07
N TRP A 95 -2.34 -0.76 16.35
CA TRP A 95 -2.85 -0.20 15.11
C TRP A 95 -3.35 1.25 15.26
N TYR A 96 -3.93 1.59 16.42
CA TYR A 96 -4.50 2.91 16.67
C TYR A 96 -3.40 3.98 16.72
N GLU A 97 -2.38 3.76 17.52
CA GLU A 97 -1.24 4.66 17.68
C GLU A 97 -0.44 4.76 16.37
N ILE A 98 -0.22 3.65 15.69
CA ILE A 98 0.47 3.61 14.39
C ILE A 98 -0.30 4.42 13.36
N LEU A 99 -1.62 4.25 13.29
CA LEU A 99 -2.47 4.97 12.34
C LEU A 99 -2.45 6.47 12.64
N ASP A 100 -2.56 6.87 13.90
CA ASP A 100 -2.52 8.29 14.32
C ASP A 100 -1.18 8.94 13.93
N ILE A 101 -0.07 8.25 14.17
CA ILE A 101 1.28 8.72 13.80
C ILE A 101 1.40 8.91 12.29
N LEU A 102 1.01 7.91 11.49
CA LEU A 102 1.18 7.97 10.03
C LEU A 102 0.24 8.97 9.38
N LEU A 103 -1.02 9.08 9.85
CA LEU A 103 -1.99 10.03 9.30
C LEU A 103 -1.61 11.48 9.59
N SER A 104 -0.85 11.76 10.65
CA SER A 104 -0.41 13.11 10.97
C SER A 104 0.56 13.70 9.93
N GLU A 105 1.23 12.87 9.12
CA GLU A 105 2.26 13.28 8.16
C GLU A 105 1.76 13.38 6.72
N VAL A 106 0.57 12.88 6.45
CA VAL A 106 0.04 12.79 5.08
C VAL A 106 -1.24 13.59 4.89
N ILE A 107 -1.55 13.93 3.67
CA ILE A 107 -2.80 14.63 3.29
C ILE A 107 -3.83 13.67 2.67
N SER A 108 -3.42 12.47 2.33
CA SER A 108 -4.29 11.43 1.78
C SER A 108 -3.79 10.05 2.18
N ALA A 109 -4.66 9.25 2.76
CA ALA A 109 -4.40 7.87 3.10
C ALA A 109 -5.55 6.96 2.67
N ARG A 110 -5.22 5.78 2.15
CA ARG A 110 -6.18 4.71 1.90
C ARG A 110 -5.84 3.54 2.78
N LEU A 111 -6.75 3.17 3.68
CA LEU A 111 -6.63 1.99 4.52
C LEU A 111 -7.38 0.84 3.86
N VAL A 112 -6.66 -0.27 3.61
CA VAL A 112 -7.23 -1.49 3.02
C VAL A 112 -7.47 -2.52 4.13
N THR A 113 -8.65 -3.11 4.13
CA THR A 113 -9.11 -4.06 5.15
C THR A 113 -10.02 -5.13 4.55
N ASN A 114 -10.07 -6.28 5.20
CA ASN A 114 -11.06 -7.31 4.88
C ASN A 114 -12.40 -7.11 5.62
N GLY A 115 -12.49 -6.18 6.58
CA GLY A 115 -13.71 -5.83 7.31
C GLY A 115 -14.04 -6.74 8.52
N ASP A 116 -13.22 -7.73 8.85
CA ASP A 116 -13.50 -8.66 9.95
C ASP A 116 -13.57 -7.99 11.33
N TRP A 117 -12.98 -6.81 11.47
CA TRP A 117 -13.04 -5.97 12.68
C TRP A 117 -14.43 -5.44 13.01
N ALA A 118 -15.37 -5.44 12.06
CA ALA A 118 -16.68 -4.77 12.21
C ALA A 118 -17.55 -5.27 13.37
N ASN A 119 -17.25 -6.45 13.91
CA ASN A 119 -17.91 -6.98 15.10
C ASN A 119 -17.13 -6.69 16.41
N ASN A 120 -16.05 -5.94 16.36
CA ASN A 120 -15.25 -5.58 17.51
C ASN A 120 -15.58 -4.14 17.95
N GLU A 121 -16.29 -3.98 19.05
CA GLU A 121 -16.75 -2.67 19.56
C GLU A 121 -15.58 -1.79 20.00
N GLU A 122 -14.48 -2.35 20.51
CA GLU A 122 -13.28 -1.59 20.86
C GLU A 122 -12.65 -0.98 19.62
N VAL A 123 -12.50 -1.76 18.54
CA VAL A 123 -11.98 -1.26 17.27
C VAL A 123 -12.88 -0.16 16.71
N LYS A 124 -14.19 -0.35 16.70
CA LYS A 124 -15.18 0.63 16.23
C LYS A 124 -15.08 1.94 17.01
N SER A 125 -15.01 1.87 18.33
CA SER A 125 -14.90 3.05 19.21
C SER A 125 -13.63 3.86 18.90
N LYS A 126 -12.47 3.20 18.87
CA LYS A 126 -11.20 3.84 18.54
C LYS A 126 -11.19 4.39 17.11
N LEU A 127 -11.74 3.65 16.15
CA LEU A 127 -11.79 4.04 14.75
C LEU A 127 -12.67 5.28 14.54
N SER A 128 -13.80 5.41 15.28
CA SER A 128 -14.64 6.61 15.27
C SER A 128 -13.84 7.88 15.62
N LEU A 129 -12.97 7.79 16.62
CA LEU A 129 -12.12 8.93 17.03
C LEU A 129 -11.15 9.32 15.91
N LEU A 130 -10.50 8.34 15.26
CA LEU A 130 -9.59 8.60 14.14
C LEU A 130 -10.32 9.15 12.91
N ILE A 131 -11.49 8.60 12.58
CA ILE A 131 -12.30 9.12 11.47
C ILE A 131 -12.68 10.57 11.74
N SER A 132 -13.14 10.90 12.94
CA SER A 132 -13.47 12.29 13.31
C SER A 132 -12.27 13.22 13.17
N LYS A 133 -11.08 12.79 13.62
CA LYS A 133 -9.82 13.56 13.55
C LYS A 133 -9.29 13.74 12.12
N TYR A 134 -9.44 12.73 11.28
CA TYR A 134 -8.82 12.64 9.95
C TYR A 134 -9.82 12.45 8.79
N SER A 135 -11.04 12.95 8.93
CA SER A 135 -12.15 12.76 7.96
C SER A 135 -11.81 13.14 6.52
N ASN A 136 -10.95 14.14 6.32
CA ASN A 136 -10.52 14.59 5.00
C ASN A 136 -9.26 13.88 4.48
N VAL A 137 -8.60 13.10 5.32
CA VAL A 137 -7.33 12.43 5.01
C VAL A 137 -7.55 10.97 4.69
N ILE A 138 -8.33 10.25 5.52
CA ILE A 138 -8.48 8.82 5.43
C ILE A 138 -9.65 8.40 4.54
N ARG A 139 -9.42 7.35 3.76
CA ARG A 139 -10.44 6.63 2.98
C ARG A 139 -10.25 5.14 3.20
N PHE A 140 -11.32 4.37 3.09
CA PHE A 140 -11.29 2.93 3.32
C PHE A 140 -11.51 2.16 2.02
N GLY A 141 -10.77 1.07 1.85
CA GLY A 141 -11.00 0.06 0.85
C GLY A 141 -11.36 -1.25 1.53
N ILE A 142 -12.58 -1.75 1.37
CA ILE A 142 -13.00 -3.03 1.93
C ILE A 142 -12.88 -4.07 0.83
N SER A 143 -12.10 -5.12 1.07
CA SER A 143 -11.93 -6.22 0.12
C SER A 143 -13.12 -7.17 0.20
N LYS A 144 -13.76 -7.41 -0.95
CA LYS A 144 -14.85 -8.40 -1.09
C LYS A 144 -14.65 -9.14 -2.41
N ASP A 145 -14.23 -10.37 -2.32
CA ASP A 145 -14.08 -11.26 -3.47
C ASP A 145 -14.29 -12.72 -3.06
N ARG A 146 -14.22 -13.63 -4.03
CA ARG A 146 -14.49 -15.05 -3.81
C ARG A 146 -13.46 -15.78 -2.95
N TRP A 147 -12.27 -15.20 -2.75
CA TRP A 147 -11.20 -15.79 -1.96
C TRP A 147 -11.19 -15.31 -0.51
N HIS A 148 -11.83 -14.18 -0.23
CA HIS A 148 -12.04 -13.71 1.13
C HIS A 148 -13.19 -14.49 1.77
N THR A 149 -12.98 -14.95 3.00
CA THR A 149 -13.98 -15.72 3.76
C THR A 149 -14.81 -14.84 4.70
N ASN A 150 -14.54 -13.54 4.72
CA ASN A 150 -15.22 -12.59 5.59
C ASN A 150 -16.71 -12.46 5.26
N LYS A 151 -17.51 -12.36 6.33
CA LYS A 151 -18.96 -12.13 6.25
C LYS A 151 -19.35 -10.73 6.74
N ASN A 152 -18.35 -9.91 7.08
CA ASN A 152 -18.57 -8.65 7.82
C ASN A 152 -18.44 -7.41 6.94
N VAL A 153 -18.31 -7.55 5.61
CA VAL A 153 -18.15 -6.43 4.68
C VAL A 153 -19.28 -5.42 4.80
N ASP A 154 -20.54 -5.91 4.81
CA ASP A 154 -21.70 -5.03 4.88
C ASP A 154 -21.81 -4.33 6.24
N SER A 155 -21.43 -5.01 7.33
CA SER A 155 -21.34 -4.41 8.66
C SER A 155 -20.25 -3.34 8.75
N ALA A 156 -19.07 -3.60 8.14
CA ALA A 156 -18.00 -2.63 8.07
C ALA A 156 -18.40 -1.41 7.24
N ALA A 157 -19.04 -1.62 6.10
CA ALA A 157 -19.54 -0.55 5.25
C ALA A 157 -20.58 0.32 5.97
N SER A 158 -21.59 -0.31 6.61
CA SER A 158 -22.62 0.40 7.37
C SER A 158 -22.04 1.21 8.54
N PHE A 159 -21.04 0.66 9.24
CA PHE A 159 -20.34 1.41 10.27
C PHE A 159 -19.63 2.64 9.68
N LEU A 160 -18.83 2.48 8.64
CA LEU A 160 -18.11 3.58 8.01
C LEU A 160 -19.05 4.67 7.49
N GLU A 161 -20.18 4.27 6.90
CA GLU A 161 -21.23 5.18 6.44
C GLU A 161 -21.83 5.97 7.60
N SER A 162 -22.13 5.30 8.72
CA SER A 162 -22.67 5.95 9.93
C SER A 162 -21.70 6.98 10.53
N GLN A 163 -20.38 6.82 10.30
CA GLN A 163 -19.34 7.75 10.71
C GLN A 163 -19.06 8.85 9.65
N GLY A 164 -19.76 8.86 8.51
CA GLY A 164 -19.50 9.77 7.40
C GLY A 164 -18.14 9.55 6.72
N ALA A 165 -17.54 8.38 6.90
CA ALA A 165 -16.26 8.05 6.33
C ALA A 165 -16.37 7.72 4.83
N LYS A 166 -15.36 8.11 4.05
CA LYS A 166 -15.29 7.75 2.63
C LYS A 166 -14.81 6.31 2.51
N TYR A 167 -15.56 5.46 1.84
CA TYR A 167 -15.16 4.08 1.58
C TYR A 167 -15.56 3.62 0.18
N HIS A 168 -14.97 2.53 -0.26
CA HIS A 168 -15.41 1.76 -1.42
C HIS A 168 -15.22 0.27 -1.14
N ILE A 169 -16.09 -0.54 -1.69
CA ILE A 169 -15.95 -1.99 -1.66
C ILE A 169 -15.28 -2.41 -2.95
N THR A 170 -14.15 -3.10 -2.82
CA THR A 170 -13.44 -3.66 -3.97
C THR A 170 -14.04 -5.02 -4.28
N GLU A 171 -14.97 -5.04 -5.22
CA GLU A 171 -15.52 -6.26 -5.82
C GLU A 171 -14.97 -6.37 -7.23
N PRO A 172 -14.06 -7.30 -7.51
CA PRO A 172 -13.71 -7.61 -8.89
C PRO A 172 -14.95 -8.19 -9.56
N LYS A 173 -15.56 -7.43 -10.48
CA LYS A 173 -16.80 -7.84 -11.19
C LYS A 173 -16.65 -9.15 -11.92
N GLU A 174 -15.42 -9.51 -12.28
CA GLU A 174 -15.05 -10.78 -12.90
C GLU A 174 -13.66 -11.17 -12.38
N ALA A 175 -13.60 -11.55 -11.11
CA ALA A 175 -12.39 -12.14 -10.58
C ALA A 175 -12.19 -13.51 -11.21
N THR A 176 -11.68 -13.53 -12.42
CA THR A 176 -11.12 -14.72 -13.03
C THR A 176 -9.76 -15.00 -12.40
N ASP A 177 -9.31 -16.23 -12.44
CA ASP A 177 -7.97 -16.57 -11.95
C ASP A 177 -6.87 -15.74 -12.66
N SER A 178 -7.17 -15.19 -13.84
CA SER A 178 -6.33 -14.29 -14.61
C SER A 178 -6.06 -12.91 -13.96
N SER A 179 -6.83 -12.51 -12.94
CA SER A 179 -6.63 -11.27 -12.21
C SER A 179 -5.69 -11.40 -11.01
N ILE A 180 -5.29 -12.62 -10.66
CA ILE A 180 -4.42 -12.89 -9.52
C ILE A 180 -2.96 -12.77 -9.96
N VAL A 181 -2.20 -11.99 -9.22
CA VAL A 181 -0.75 -11.91 -9.41
C VAL A 181 -0.10 -13.17 -8.83
N PRO A 182 0.74 -13.89 -9.57
CA PRO A 182 1.37 -15.13 -9.12
C PRO A 182 2.51 -14.87 -8.14
N ILE A 183 2.19 -14.40 -6.94
CA ILE A 183 3.12 -14.07 -5.85
C ILE A 183 2.53 -14.63 -4.55
N GLY A 184 3.38 -15.07 -3.63
CA GLY A 184 2.97 -15.64 -2.36
C GLY A 184 2.15 -16.93 -2.56
N ARG A 185 1.10 -17.13 -1.77
CA ARG A 185 0.27 -18.34 -1.87
C ARG A 185 -0.38 -18.55 -3.24
N SER A 186 -0.68 -17.50 -3.97
CA SER A 186 -1.24 -17.64 -5.31
C SER A 186 -0.26 -18.29 -6.29
N PHE A 187 1.04 -18.07 -6.10
CA PHE A 187 2.10 -18.72 -6.88
C PHE A 187 2.08 -20.24 -6.70
N LEU A 188 1.87 -20.70 -5.47
CA LEU A 188 1.85 -22.13 -5.13
C LEU A 188 0.65 -22.87 -5.74
N GLN A 189 -0.40 -22.16 -6.13
CA GLN A 189 -1.60 -22.76 -6.71
C GLN A 189 -1.52 -22.95 -8.22
N GLY A 190 -0.41 -22.58 -8.86
CA GLY A 190 -0.21 -22.78 -10.30
C GLY A 190 -1.14 -21.97 -11.19
N SER A 191 -1.87 -21.02 -10.64
CA SER A 191 -2.78 -20.13 -11.38
C SER A 191 -1.98 -19.05 -12.11
N PHE A 192 -1.29 -19.44 -13.17
CA PHE A 192 -0.50 -18.52 -13.98
C PHE A 192 -1.35 -17.98 -15.12
N TYR A 193 -1.75 -16.73 -15.01
CA TYR A 193 -2.43 -16.06 -16.08
C TYR A 193 -1.69 -14.87 -16.62
N SER A 194 -1.87 -14.71 -17.92
CA SER A 194 -1.42 -13.68 -18.81
C SER A 194 -1.16 -12.36 -18.09
N MET A 195 0.10 -12.10 -17.85
CA MET A 195 0.54 -10.91 -17.18
C MET A 195 0.71 -9.79 -18.20
N MET A 196 -0.38 -9.30 -18.70
CA MET A 196 -0.41 -8.03 -19.42
C MET A 196 -0.20 -6.90 -18.40
N GLY A 197 1.06 -6.62 -18.13
CA GLY A 197 1.50 -5.49 -17.34
C GLY A 197 1.71 -5.81 -15.86
N CYS A 198 2.94 -6.08 -15.49
CA CYS A 198 3.37 -6.01 -14.11
C CYS A 198 2.86 -4.70 -13.48
N TYR A 199 2.31 -4.78 -12.27
CA TYR A 199 1.81 -3.62 -11.53
C TYR A 199 2.83 -2.47 -11.48
N CYS A 200 4.11 -2.79 -11.33
CA CYS A 200 5.19 -1.81 -11.30
C CYS A 200 5.49 -1.19 -12.67
N HIS A 201 5.12 -1.83 -13.78
CA HIS A 201 5.27 -1.28 -15.13
C HIS A 201 4.10 -0.38 -15.56
N ASN A 202 2.98 -0.40 -14.82
CA ASN A 202 1.93 0.56 -15.08
C ASN A 202 2.45 1.98 -14.77
N PRO A 203 2.38 2.92 -15.71
CA PRO A 203 2.84 4.30 -15.49
C PRO A 203 2.23 4.96 -14.25
N ALA A 204 0.98 4.62 -13.92
CA ALA A 204 0.30 5.08 -12.70
C ALA A 204 0.99 4.61 -11.41
N ASN A 205 1.69 3.47 -11.44
CA ASN A 205 2.34 2.87 -10.28
C ASN A 205 3.87 3.01 -10.29
N LYS A 206 4.42 3.77 -11.24
CA LYS A 206 5.86 3.93 -11.42
C LYS A 206 6.60 4.34 -10.16
N TYR A 207 5.96 5.10 -9.30
CA TYR A 207 6.53 5.61 -8.05
C TYR A 207 5.93 4.97 -6.81
N SER A 208 5.20 3.87 -6.97
CA SER A 208 4.73 3.05 -5.87
C SER A 208 5.84 2.11 -5.39
N PHE A 209 5.85 1.86 -4.11
CA PHE A 209 6.77 0.94 -3.43
C PHE A 209 6.11 0.43 -2.15
N LEU A 210 6.63 -0.66 -1.60
CA LEU A 210 6.19 -1.18 -0.31
C LEU A 210 7.18 -0.78 0.78
N ILE A 211 6.68 -0.44 1.95
CA ILE A 211 7.41 -0.40 3.21
C ILE A 211 6.82 -1.49 4.10
N ASP A 212 7.63 -2.42 4.56
CA ASP A 212 7.17 -3.49 5.44
C ASP A 212 7.22 -3.10 6.93
N GLU A 213 6.94 -4.05 7.80
CA GLU A 213 6.85 -3.87 9.25
C GLU A 213 8.18 -3.47 9.90
N GLU A 214 9.30 -3.78 9.25
CA GLU A 214 10.66 -3.48 9.71
C GLU A 214 11.25 -2.24 9.03
N GLY A 215 10.49 -1.63 8.11
CA GLY A 215 10.90 -0.42 7.39
C GLY A 215 11.72 -0.69 6.14
N TYR A 216 11.82 -1.93 5.68
CA TYR A 216 12.45 -2.22 4.40
C TYR A 216 11.57 -1.74 3.25
N ILE A 217 12.21 -1.14 2.27
CA ILE A 217 11.58 -0.57 1.08
C ILE A 217 11.76 -1.53 -0.08
N TYR A 218 10.65 -1.95 -0.67
CA TYR A 218 10.64 -2.81 -1.85
C TYR A 218 10.10 -2.06 -3.05
N LYS A 219 10.77 -2.20 -4.19
CA LYS A 219 10.30 -1.57 -5.43
C LYS A 219 8.92 -2.07 -5.84
N CYS A 220 8.69 -3.35 -5.70
CA CYS A 220 7.42 -3.97 -5.99
C CYS A 220 6.49 -3.85 -4.78
N PRO A 221 5.23 -3.39 -4.94
CA PRO A 221 4.27 -3.31 -3.85
C PRO A 221 3.87 -4.67 -3.27
N PHE A 222 4.37 -5.76 -3.83
CA PHE A 222 4.20 -7.12 -3.34
C PHE A 222 5.42 -7.66 -2.57
N GLY A 223 6.41 -6.81 -2.22
CA GLY A 223 7.56 -7.19 -1.43
C GLY A 223 8.68 -7.88 -2.21
N VAL A 224 8.72 -7.70 -3.53
CA VAL A 224 9.83 -8.17 -4.37
C VAL A 224 10.77 -7.01 -4.68
N TRP A 225 12.07 -7.26 -4.72
CA TRP A 225 13.13 -6.28 -4.95
C TRP A 225 13.26 -5.28 -3.78
N GLU A 226 13.95 -5.73 -2.74
CA GLU A 226 14.41 -4.86 -1.67
C GLU A 226 15.33 -3.78 -2.25
N TYR A 227 15.04 -2.53 -1.89
CA TYR A 227 15.79 -1.38 -2.37
C TYR A 227 16.64 -0.76 -1.27
N ALA A 228 16.07 -0.55 -0.10
CA ALA A 228 16.70 0.16 1.01
C ALA A 228 15.90 -0.04 2.30
N ASN A 229 16.34 0.58 3.39
CA ASN A 229 15.53 0.75 4.59
C ASN A 229 15.17 2.24 4.77
N VAL A 230 14.06 2.54 5.43
CA VAL A 230 13.65 3.93 5.71
C VAL A 230 14.70 4.69 6.51
N SER A 231 15.45 3.99 7.38
CA SER A 231 16.53 4.55 8.20
C SER A 231 17.64 5.19 7.35
N ASP A 232 17.87 4.71 6.13
CA ASP A 232 18.89 5.24 5.22
C ASP A 232 18.53 6.64 4.69
N TYR A 233 17.26 7.03 4.80
CA TYR A 233 16.71 8.25 4.22
C TYR A 233 15.96 9.13 5.22
N LEU A 234 16.21 8.99 6.51
CA LEU A 234 15.58 9.82 7.54
C LEU A 234 15.94 11.31 7.39
N ASN A 235 17.08 11.61 6.78
CA ASN A 235 17.52 12.99 6.48
C ASN A 235 17.10 13.49 5.10
N GLY A 236 16.24 12.75 4.39
CA GLY A 236 15.77 13.11 3.04
C GLY A 236 16.60 12.48 1.92
N GLY A 237 16.35 12.94 0.70
CA GLY A 237 17.06 12.46 -0.50
C GLY A 237 16.49 11.22 -1.18
N PHE A 238 15.53 10.55 -0.57
CA PHE A 238 14.92 9.34 -1.12
C PHE A 238 14.28 9.57 -2.49
N SER A 239 13.53 10.65 -2.67
CA SER A 239 12.83 10.94 -3.94
C SER A 239 13.76 10.96 -5.15
N VAL A 240 14.94 11.56 -5.00
CA VAL A 240 15.94 11.66 -6.08
C VAL A 240 16.50 10.28 -6.38
N LYS A 241 17.01 9.59 -5.37
CA LYS A 241 17.63 8.27 -5.50
C LYS A 241 16.66 7.22 -6.05
N PHE A 242 15.42 7.23 -5.57
CA PHE A 242 14.40 6.29 -6.03
C PHE A 242 13.97 6.57 -7.49
N LYS A 243 13.95 7.84 -7.93
CA LYS A 243 13.72 8.18 -9.35
C LYS A 243 14.84 7.69 -10.24
N GLU A 244 16.10 7.87 -9.83
CA GLU A 244 17.27 7.36 -10.55
C GLU A 244 17.25 5.83 -10.66
N PHE A 245 16.96 5.15 -9.55
CA PHE A 245 16.80 3.71 -9.51
C PHE A 245 15.67 3.24 -10.45
N ASN A 246 14.50 3.86 -10.38
CA ASN A 246 13.39 3.50 -11.25
C ASN A 246 13.74 3.65 -12.72
N LYS A 247 14.43 4.72 -13.10
CA LYS A 247 14.86 4.93 -14.48
C LYS A 247 15.70 3.74 -14.97
N LYS A 248 16.72 3.36 -14.20
CA LYS A 248 17.57 2.21 -14.53
C LYS A 248 16.78 0.89 -14.54
N PHE A 249 15.90 0.71 -13.56
CA PHE A 249 15.07 -0.50 -13.44
C PHE A 249 14.18 -0.69 -14.66
N TYR A 250 13.51 0.34 -15.15
CA TYR A 250 12.66 0.25 -16.34
C TYR A 250 13.44 0.07 -17.64
N ASP A 251 14.66 0.56 -17.72
CA ASP A 251 15.53 0.38 -18.89
C ASP A 251 16.01 -1.09 -19.02
N ILE A 252 16.11 -1.80 -17.91
CA ILE A 252 16.65 -3.18 -17.86
C ILE A 252 15.56 -4.25 -17.87
N PHE A 253 14.42 -4.01 -17.24
CA PHE A 253 13.41 -5.04 -16.96
C PHE A 253 12.10 -4.82 -17.73
N ILE A 254 12.04 -5.33 -18.96
CA ILE A 254 10.78 -5.52 -19.70
C ILE A 254 10.29 -6.95 -19.37
N MET A 255 9.89 -7.19 -18.11
CA MET A 255 9.58 -8.56 -17.68
C MET A 255 8.23 -8.65 -16.99
N SER A 256 7.63 -9.84 -17.07
CA SER A 256 6.41 -10.20 -16.34
C SER A 256 6.71 -10.42 -14.85
N CYS A 257 5.71 -10.32 -13.94
CA CYS A 257 5.91 -10.58 -12.52
C CYS A 257 6.54 -11.96 -12.23
N ALA A 258 6.18 -13.01 -12.98
CA ALA A 258 6.79 -14.34 -12.83
C ALA A 258 8.27 -14.35 -13.19
N SER A 259 8.66 -13.61 -14.22
CA SER A 259 10.07 -13.43 -14.58
C SER A 259 10.80 -12.58 -13.54
N CYS A 260 10.11 -11.58 -12.98
CA CYS A 260 10.63 -10.72 -11.92
C CYS A 260 10.94 -11.53 -10.63
N ILE A 261 10.05 -12.44 -10.24
CA ILE A 261 10.26 -13.33 -9.08
C ILE A 261 11.44 -14.25 -9.33
N ARG A 262 11.51 -14.88 -10.51
CA ARG A 262 12.64 -15.75 -10.87
C ARG A 262 13.95 -14.95 -10.95
N GLY A 263 13.91 -13.74 -11.48
CA GLY A 263 15.07 -12.84 -11.51
C GLY A 263 15.55 -12.49 -10.10
N ALA A 264 14.63 -12.17 -9.17
CA ALA A 264 14.96 -11.87 -7.78
C ALA A 264 15.57 -13.08 -7.04
N GLU A 265 15.08 -14.30 -7.30
CA GLU A 265 15.68 -15.52 -6.75
C GLU A 265 17.12 -15.73 -7.25
N ILE A 266 17.38 -15.41 -8.52
CA ILE A 266 18.70 -15.51 -9.12
C ILE A 266 19.63 -14.40 -8.60
N GLU A 267 19.18 -13.16 -8.52
CA GLU A 267 20.03 -12.03 -8.09
C GLU A 267 20.25 -11.98 -6.58
N ASN A 268 19.33 -12.42 -5.74
CA ASN A 268 19.59 -12.62 -4.31
C ASN A 268 20.71 -13.66 -4.06
N SER A 269 21.02 -14.48 -5.03
CA SER A 269 22.24 -15.30 -5.04
C SER A 269 23.51 -14.52 -5.42
N PHE A 270 23.39 -13.34 -6.05
CA PHE A 270 24.51 -12.51 -6.49
C PHE A 270 24.73 -11.25 -5.64
N VAL A 271 23.75 -10.79 -4.87
CA VAL A 271 23.85 -9.57 -4.04
C VAL A 271 24.45 -9.84 -2.64
N LYS A 272 24.88 -11.06 -2.37
CA LYS A 272 25.77 -11.36 -1.21
C LYS A 272 27.24 -11.25 -1.62
N VAL A 273 27.66 -10.08 -2.08
CA VAL A 273 29.07 -9.72 -2.19
C VAL A 273 29.22 -8.29 -1.65
#